data_be53aa2f297ded6f0576b6e22ca556f2
#
_entry.id   be53aa2f297ded6f0576b6e22ca556f2
#
_cell.length_a   1.000
_cell.length_b   1.000
_cell.length_c   1.000
_cell.angle_alpha   90.00
_cell.angle_beta   90.00
_cell.angle_gamma   90.00
#
_symmetry.space_group_name_H-M   'P 1'
#
loop_
_entity.id
_entity.type
_entity.pdbx_description
1 polymer ?
#
loop_
_entity_poly.entity_id
_entity_poly.type
_entity_poly.pdbx_seq_one_letter_code
_entity_poly.pdbx_strand_id
1 'polypeptide(L)'
;MGANQVPLYTAIYGGYTQTFGRLGEVANPAAFRMEHGQAFSFGSIMGRINSLLLLEPQNAELLAYLKSLAEIRRDYREFMAFGEMLRPPVIEGDVPDVTAQWQEKTKDFVTLPAVQASAWRAPDGRVGFFYTNVSDEDVSFEHAVDLFAYGIVQEEGVARLETRMTTFNAREEREPELDTTGDRYVVRHTLSPMETMAVVIRR
;
A
#
# COMPACT_ATOMS: atom_id res chain seq x y z
N MET A 1 13.65 14.43 1.48
CA MET A 1 12.31 13.97 1.88
C MET A 1 12.44 12.46 1.92
N GLY A 2 12.19 11.82 3.00
CA GLY A 2 12.58 10.43 3.16
C GLY A 2 11.54 9.64 3.94
N ALA A 3 11.97 8.53 4.49
CA ALA A 3 11.18 7.51 5.21
C ALA A 3 10.22 8.04 6.31
N ASN A 4 10.35 9.30 6.72
CA ASN A 4 9.54 9.94 7.77
C ASN A 4 8.43 10.86 7.22
N GLN A 5 8.05 10.75 5.96
CA GLN A 5 6.98 11.57 5.43
C GLN A 5 5.62 11.05 5.94
N VAL A 6 4.98 11.81 6.81
CA VAL A 6 3.63 11.52 7.30
C VAL A 6 2.63 12.18 6.35
N PRO A 7 1.63 11.47 5.82
CA PRO A 7 0.59 12.04 4.96
C PRO A 7 -0.44 12.81 5.79
N LEU A 8 0.02 13.82 6.53
CA LEU A 8 -0.78 14.57 7.50
C LEU A 8 -2.05 15.16 6.88
N TYR A 9 -1.96 15.64 5.63
CA TYR A 9 -3.12 16.18 4.94
C TYR A 9 -4.19 15.11 4.70
N THR A 10 -3.81 13.94 4.21
CA THR A 10 -4.75 12.83 4.01
C THR A 10 -5.31 12.31 5.33
N ALA A 11 -4.46 12.20 6.36
CA ALA A 11 -4.89 11.74 7.67
C ALA A 11 -5.95 12.66 8.32
N ILE A 12 -5.89 13.97 8.05
CA ILE A 12 -6.84 14.95 8.62
C ILE A 12 -8.03 15.19 7.69
N TYR A 13 -7.81 15.28 6.39
CA TYR A 13 -8.81 15.74 5.43
C TYR A 13 -9.27 14.67 4.43
N GLY A 14 -8.75 13.43 4.51
CA GLY A 14 -9.05 12.36 3.55
C GLY A 14 -10.54 12.05 3.39
N GLY A 15 -11.33 12.17 4.46
CA GLY A 15 -12.79 12.01 4.42
C GLY A 15 -13.55 13.15 3.72
N TYR A 16 -12.90 14.29 3.45
CA TYR A 16 -13.53 15.48 2.87
C TYR A 16 -13.02 15.81 1.46
N THR A 17 -11.80 15.40 1.14
CA THR A 17 -11.16 15.74 -0.14
C THR A 17 -10.15 14.68 -0.56
N GLN A 18 -10.03 14.54 -1.87
CA GLN A 18 -9.04 13.64 -2.46
C GLN A 18 -7.78 14.42 -2.84
N THR A 19 -6.64 13.88 -2.50
CA THR A 19 -5.33 14.40 -2.90
C THR A 19 -4.85 13.74 -4.19
N PHE A 20 -4.02 14.45 -4.94
CA PHE A 20 -3.32 13.91 -6.11
C PHE A 20 -1.86 13.65 -5.76
N GLY A 21 -1.34 12.53 -6.23
CA GLY A 21 0.09 12.24 -6.21
C GLY A 21 0.88 13.15 -7.14
N ARG A 22 2.20 12.98 -7.15
CA ARG A 22 3.12 13.73 -8.00
C ARG A 22 3.00 13.31 -9.47
N LEU A 23 3.70 14.04 -10.33
CA LEU A 23 3.91 13.65 -11.73
C LEU A 23 4.94 12.51 -11.76
N GLY A 24 4.53 11.31 -12.16
CA GLY A 24 5.44 10.19 -12.35
C GLY A 24 6.21 10.28 -13.66
N GLU A 25 7.53 10.26 -13.60
CA GLU A 25 8.40 10.26 -14.78
C GLU A 25 8.70 8.82 -15.22
N VAL A 26 8.15 8.42 -16.35
CA VAL A 26 8.34 7.07 -16.93
C VAL A 26 9.80 6.76 -17.26
N ALA A 27 10.59 7.79 -17.54
CA ALA A 27 12.02 7.66 -17.85
C ALA A 27 12.87 7.15 -16.68
N ASN A 28 12.35 7.24 -15.45
CA ASN A 28 13.00 6.69 -14.25
C ASN A 28 12.09 5.64 -13.60
N PRO A 29 12.20 4.34 -13.97
CA PRO A 29 11.31 3.28 -13.49
C PRO A 29 11.29 3.14 -11.97
N ALA A 30 12.42 3.27 -11.29
CA ALA A 30 12.48 3.18 -9.82
C ALA A 30 11.74 4.35 -9.16
N ALA A 31 11.97 5.58 -9.61
CA ALA A 31 11.23 6.75 -9.12
C ALA A 31 9.73 6.62 -9.39
N PHE A 32 9.35 6.16 -10.59
CA PHE A 32 7.96 5.93 -10.95
C PHE A 32 7.27 4.97 -9.97
N ARG A 33 7.90 3.81 -9.68
CA ARG A 33 7.35 2.83 -8.72
C ARG A 33 7.21 3.44 -7.33
N MET A 34 8.24 4.11 -6.84
CA MET A 34 8.25 4.73 -5.51
C MET A 34 7.20 5.83 -5.38
N GLU A 35 7.08 6.73 -6.37
CA GLU A 35 6.11 7.84 -6.35
C GLU A 35 4.66 7.33 -6.36
N HIS A 36 4.37 6.34 -7.21
CA HIS A 36 3.02 5.79 -7.30
C HIS A 36 2.68 4.86 -6.14
N GLY A 37 3.63 4.07 -5.63
CA GLY A 37 3.46 3.27 -4.42
C GLY A 37 3.20 4.14 -3.19
N GLN A 38 3.94 5.25 -3.04
CA GLN A 38 3.70 6.20 -1.96
C GLN A 38 2.34 6.91 -2.11
N ALA A 39 1.98 7.35 -3.32
CA ALA A 39 0.66 7.95 -3.56
C ALA A 39 -0.48 6.99 -3.22
N PHE A 40 -0.33 5.71 -3.60
CA PHE A 40 -1.26 4.66 -3.24
C PHE A 40 -1.37 4.50 -1.72
N SER A 41 -0.25 4.31 -1.01
CA SER A 41 -0.24 4.15 0.45
C SER A 41 -0.82 5.36 1.18
N PHE A 42 -0.67 6.56 0.62
CA PHE A 42 -1.26 7.79 1.17
C PHE A 42 -2.72 8.01 0.77
N GLY A 43 -3.35 7.07 0.06
CA GLY A 43 -4.72 7.20 -0.42
C GLY A 43 -4.91 8.28 -1.49
N SER A 44 -3.82 8.83 -2.02
CA SER A 44 -3.88 9.82 -3.10
C SER A 44 -4.29 9.17 -4.41
N ILE A 45 -4.94 9.94 -5.28
CA ILE A 45 -5.11 9.54 -6.69
C ILE A 45 -3.73 9.56 -7.32
N MET A 46 -3.36 8.49 -8.04
CA MET A 46 -2.08 8.44 -8.74
C MET A 46 -1.94 9.66 -9.63
N GLY A 47 -0.76 10.31 -9.60
CA GLY A 47 -0.53 11.62 -10.18
C GLY A 47 -0.62 11.66 -11.70
N ARG A 48 -0.36 12.82 -12.26
CA ARG A 48 -0.32 13.00 -13.71
C ARG A 48 0.79 12.17 -14.33
N ILE A 49 0.50 11.53 -15.44
CA ILE A 49 1.42 10.67 -16.16
C ILE A 49 1.35 11.01 -17.65
N ASN A 50 2.49 10.99 -18.32
CA ASN A 50 2.50 11.05 -19.78
C ASN A 50 2.03 9.70 -20.33
N SER A 51 0.75 9.59 -20.68
CA SER A 51 0.15 8.35 -21.15
C SER A 51 0.75 7.84 -22.46
N LEU A 52 1.23 8.72 -23.34
CA LEU A 52 1.86 8.31 -24.59
C LEU A 52 3.15 7.55 -24.33
N LEU A 53 4.00 8.03 -23.42
CA LEU A 53 5.22 7.34 -23.03
C LEU A 53 4.91 6.03 -22.28
N LEU A 54 3.93 6.06 -21.38
CA LEU A 54 3.57 4.87 -20.59
C LEU A 54 3.02 3.73 -21.46
N LEU A 55 2.40 4.03 -22.59
CA LEU A 55 1.85 3.03 -23.52
C LEU A 55 2.90 2.44 -24.46
N GLU A 56 4.13 2.92 -24.43
CA GLU A 56 5.22 2.32 -25.22
C GLU A 56 5.58 0.92 -24.68
N PRO A 57 5.90 -0.05 -25.57
CA PRO A 57 6.12 -1.45 -25.19
C PRO A 57 7.16 -1.67 -24.08
N GLN A 58 8.23 -0.86 -24.07
CA GLN A 58 9.27 -0.95 -23.04
C GLN A 58 8.80 -0.57 -21.64
N ASN A 59 7.66 0.08 -21.51
CA ASN A 59 7.06 0.52 -20.22
C ASN A 59 5.88 -0.36 -19.79
N ALA A 60 5.71 -1.54 -20.43
CA ALA A 60 4.57 -2.43 -20.16
C ALA A 60 4.46 -2.85 -18.68
N GLU A 61 5.59 -3.07 -18.00
CA GLU A 61 5.62 -3.43 -16.58
C GLU A 61 5.17 -2.26 -15.69
N LEU A 62 5.61 -1.03 -15.99
CA LEU A 62 5.17 0.16 -15.25
C LEU A 62 3.67 0.42 -15.45
N LEU A 63 3.17 0.18 -16.67
CA LEU A 63 1.75 0.25 -16.96
C LEU A 63 0.95 -0.81 -16.18
N ALA A 64 1.46 -2.04 -16.12
CA ALA A 64 0.84 -3.12 -15.35
C ALA A 64 0.80 -2.79 -13.86
N TYR A 65 1.91 -2.30 -13.30
CA TYR A 65 1.99 -1.85 -11.93
C TYR A 65 0.97 -0.74 -11.61
N LEU A 66 0.93 0.30 -12.43
CA LEU A 66 -0.02 1.40 -12.24
C LEU A 66 -1.48 0.93 -12.29
N LYS A 67 -1.79 0.00 -13.22
CA LYS A 67 -3.12 -0.62 -13.30
C LYS A 67 -3.45 -1.39 -12.04
N SER A 68 -2.50 -2.16 -11.48
CA SER A 68 -2.72 -2.93 -10.26
C SER A 68 -3.05 -2.02 -9.08
N LEU A 69 -2.30 -0.92 -8.89
CA LEU A 69 -2.59 0.07 -7.86
C LEU A 69 -3.98 0.70 -8.04
N ALA A 70 -4.33 1.06 -9.28
CA ALA A 70 -5.61 1.68 -9.60
C ALA A 70 -6.79 0.73 -9.36
N GLU A 71 -6.63 -0.54 -9.69
CA GLU A 71 -7.67 -1.55 -9.51
C GLU A 71 -7.89 -1.88 -8.04
N ILE A 72 -6.84 -2.07 -7.24
CA ILE A 72 -6.99 -2.25 -5.79
C ILE A 72 -7.65 -1.01 -5.18
N ARG A 73 -7.20 0.19 -5.54
CA ARG A 73 -7.83 1.42 -5.04
C ARG A 73 -9.32 1.51 -5.41
N ARG A 74 -9.72 1.08 -6.60
CA ARG A 74 -11.12 1.05 -7.04
C ARG A 74 -11.92 0.00 -6.26
N ASP A 75 -11.37 -1.19 -6.09
CA ASP A 75 -12.05 -2.33 -5.49
C ASP A 75 -12.17 -2.17 -3.96
N TYR A 76 -11.25 -1.42 -3.35
CA TYR A 76 -11.25 -1.07 -1.92
C TYR A 76 -11.47 0.44 -1.67
N ARG A 77 -12.25 1.09 -2.53
CA ARG A 77 -12.52 2.54 -2.44
C ARG A 77 -13.15 2.96 -1.11
N GLU A 78 -13.91 2.08 -0.47
CA GLU A 78 -14.51 2.32 0.84
C GLU A 78 -13.46 2.57 1.92
N PHE A 79 -12.25 2.08 1.76
CA PHE A 79 -11.12 2.37 2.64
C PHE A 79 -10.41 3.64 2.20
N MET A 80 -9.87 3.67 0.98
CA MET A 80 -8.93 4.70 0.54
C MET A 80 -9.57 5.99 0.06
N ALA A 81 -10.87 5.97 -0.32
CA ALA A 81 -11.57 7.15 -0.81
C ALA A 81 -12.60 7.70 0.19
N PHE A 82 -13.19 6.84 1.01
CA PHE A 82 -14.27 7.20 1.94
C PHE A 82 -13.94 6.84 3.39
N GLY A 83 -12.83 6.16 3.63
CA GLY A 83 -12.41 5.71 4.95
C GLY A 83 -11.51 6.70 5.67
N GLU A 84 -11.19 6.35 6.89
CA GLU A 84 -10.26 7.05 7.76
C GLU A 84 -8.87 6.40 7.67
N MET A 85 -7.84 7.20 7.43
CA MET A 85 -6.46 6.73 7.49
C MET A 85 -6.06 6.47 8.94
N LEU A 86 -5.58 5.27 9.21
CA LEU A 86 -5.09 4.85 10.51
C LEU A 86 -3.56 4.93 10.57
N ARG A 87 -3.02 4.67 11.76
CA ARG A 87 -1.58 4.49 11.91
C ARG A 87 -1.10 3.39 10.97
N PRO A 88 -0.06 3.63 10.15
CA PRO A 88 0.46 2.60 9.27
C PRO A 88 1.00 1.41 10.07
N PRO A 89 0.93 0.18 9.51
CA PRO A 89 1.49 -0.99 10.15
C PRO A 89 3.00 -0.87 10.31
N VAL A 90 3.52 -1.45 11.37
CA VAL A 90 4.97 -1.63 11.55
C VAL A 90 5.37 -2.88 10.78
N ILE A 91 6.18 -2.70 9.75
CA ILE A 91 6.72 -3.81 8.95
C ILE A 91 8.00 -4.30 9.61
N GLU A 92 8.06 -5.59 9.86
CA GLU A 92 9.20 -6.29 10.43
C GLU A 92 9.83 -7.21 9.37
N GLY A 93 11.13 -7.48 9.50
CA GLY A 93 11.89 -8.29 8.56
C GLY A 93 13.01 -7.51 7.89
N ASP A 94 13.73 -8.17 7.00
CA ASP A 94 14.83 -7.56 6.23
C ASP A 94 14.27 -6.90 4.96
N VAL A 95 13.58 -5.77 5.16
CA VAL A 95 13.01 -5.00 4.05
C VAL A 95 14.04 -4.00 3.55
N PRO A 96 14.56 -4.16 2.32
CA PRO A 96 15.57 -3.27 1.78
C PRO A 96 15.01 -1.87 1.52
N ASP A 97 15.91 -0.90 1.48
CA ASP A 97 15.61 0.45 1.02
C ASP A 97 15.78 0.58 -0.49
N VAL A 98 14.88 1.30 -1.12
CA VAL A 98 14.97 1.71 -2.53
C VAL A 98 15.28 3.19 -2.60
N THR A 99 16.30 3.55 -3.37
CA THR A 99 16.71 4.95 -3.57
C THR A 99 16.59 5.32 -5.04
N ALA A 100 15.89 6.40 -5.32
CA ALA A 100 15.79 6.94 -6.68
C ALA A 100 15.79 8.47 -6.68
N GLN A 101 16.20 9.03 -7.80
CA GLN A 101 16.11 10.46 -8.04
C GLN A 101 14.70 10.81 -8.53
N TRP A 102 13.91 11.50 -7.69
CA TRP A 102 12.52 11.84 -7.99
C TRP A 102 12.34 13.05 -8.88
N GLN A 103 13.34 13.91 -8.94
CA GLN A 103 13.30 15.09 -9.80
C GLN A 103 14.68 15.30 -10.45
N GLU A 104 14.72 15.24 -11.76
CA GLU A 104 15.95 15.43 -12.52
C GLU A 104 16.58 16.82 -12.28
N LYS A 105 15.73 17.85 -12.16
CA LYS A 105 16.19 19.23 -12.00
C LYS A 105 16.82 19.56 -10.66
N THR A 106 16.31 18.95 -9.59
CA THR A 106 16.78 19.24 -8.21
C THR A 106 17.88 18.28 -7.76
N LYS A 107 18.09 17.19 -8.49
CA LYS A 107 18.98 16.08 -8.12
C LYS A 107 18.68 15.50 -6.73
N ASP A 108 17.43 15.62 -6.27
CA ASP A 108 17.01 15.10 -4.98
C ASP A 108 16.83 13.60 -5.05
N PHE A 109 17.61 12.87 -4.29
CA PHE A 109 17.42 11.44 -4.08
C PHE A 109 16.47 11.23 -2.90
N VAL A 110 15.54 10.32 -3.09
CA VAL A 110 14.60 9.87 -2.05
C VAL A 110 14.85 8.40 -1.78
N THR A 111 14.93 8.06 -0.50
CA THR A 111 15.08 6.68 -0.03
C THR A 111 13.81 6.29 0.72
N LEU A 112 13.20 5.18 0.34
CA LEU A 112 12.00 4.61 0.98
C LEU A 112 12.19 3.10 1.16
N PRO A 113 11.56 2.48 2.17
CA PRO A 113 11.48 1.03 2.25
C PRO A 113 10.84 0.43 0.99
N ALA A 114 11.31 -0.71 0.55
CA ALA A 114 10.79 -1.40 -0.63
C ALA A 114 9.30 -1.75 -0.49
N VAL A 115 8.86 -2.10 0.73
CA VAL A 115 7.44 -2.31 1.02
C VAL A 115 6.84 -1.03 1.59
N GLN A 116 5.92 -0.42 0.85
CA GLN A 116 5.09 0.68 1.30
C GLN A 116 3.80 0.13 1.89
N ALA A 117 3.42 0.61 3.08
CA ALA A 117 2.26 0.09 3.78
C ALA A 117 1.37 1.19 4.34
N SER A 118 0.06 0.91 4.38
CA SER A 118 -0.93 1.79 5.00
C SER A 118 -2.06 1.00 5.66
N ALA A 119 -2.76 1.63 6.58
CA ALA A 119 -3.94 1.07 7.23
C ALA A 119 -5.10 2.06 7.16
N TRP A 120 -6.30 1.54 6.94
CA TRP A 120 -7.51 2.34 6.74
C TRP A 120 -8.71 1.70 7.40
N ARG A 121 -9.62 2.52 7.94
CA ARG A 121 -10.92 2.08 8.43
C ARG A 121 -12.00 2.49 7.44
N ALA A 122 -12.78 1.54 6.97
CA ALA A 122 -13.97 1.81 6.17
C ALA A 122 -15.12 2.37 7.04
N PRO A 123 -16.11 3.05 6.45
CA PRO A 123 -17.27 3.57 7.18
C PRO A 123 -18.09 2.52 7.94
N ASP A 124 -18.01 1.25 7.51
CA ASP A 124 -18.67 0.11 8.14
C ASP A 124 -17.84 -0.51 9.29
N GLY A 125 -16.69 0.08 9.62
CA GLY A 125 -15.81 -0.33 10.72
C GLY A 125 -14.79 -1.42 10.37
N ARG A 126 -14.80 -1.99 9.15
CA ARG A 126 -13.74 -2.91 8.70
C ARG A 126 -12.40 -2.18 8.66
N VAL A 127 -11.33 -2.90 8.94
CA VAL A 127 -9.96 -2.39 8.83
C VAL A 127 -9.26 -3.10 7.68
N GLY A 128 -8.64 -2.31 6.81
CA GLY A 128 -7.85 -2.79 5.69
C GLY A 128 -6.40 -2.37 5.80
N PHE A 129 -5.49 -3.30 5.53
CA PHE A 129 -4.06 -3.07 5.40
C PHE A 129 -3.67 -3.23 3.95
N PHE A 130 -2.91 -2.30 3.43
CA PHE A 130 -2.52 -2.25 2.03
C PHE A 130 -1.00 -2.16 1.92
N TYR A 131 -0.43 -3.02 1.11
CA TYR A 131 1.02 -3.13 0.92
C TYR A 131 1.34 -3.09 -0.56
N THR A 132 2.44 -2.47 -0.94
CA THR A 132 2.97 -2.54 -2.30
C THR A 132 4.48 -2.60 -2.29
N ASN A 133 5.05 -3.51 -3.09
CA ASN A 133 6.48 -3.61 -3.30
C ASN A 133 6.90 -2.66 -4.44
N VAL A 134 7.70 -1.65 -4.12
CA VAL A 134 8.21 -0.66 -5.09
C VAL A 134 9.57 -1.03 -5.67
N SER A 135 10.15 -2.16 -5.22
CA SER A 135 11.42 -2.67 -5.72
C SER A 135 11.27 -3.57 -6.96
N ASP A 136 12.37 -4.05 -7.46
CA ASP A 136 12.48 -5.03 -8.54
C ASP A 136 12.90 -6.42 -8.05
N GLU A 137 12.82 -6.64 -6.73
CA GLU A 137 13.15 -7.91 -6.08
C GLU A 137 11.96 -8.41 -5.24
N ASP A 138 11.93 -9.72 -4.97
CA ASP A 138 11.00 -10.30 -4.00
C ASP A 138 11.35 -9.81 -2.59
N VAL A 139 10.36 -9.35 -1.83
CA VAL A 139 10.55 -8.86 -0.46
C VAL A 139 9.63 -9.60 0.50
N SER A 140 10.26 -10.31 1.45
CA SER A 140 9.54 -10.97 2.55
C SER A 140 9.45 -10.04 3.75
N PHE A 141 8.28 -10.01 4.38
CA PHE A 141 8.04 -9.19 5.57
C PHE A 141 7.03 -9.83 6.51
N GLU A 142 7.01 -9.35 7.73
CA GLU A 142 6.00 -9.66 8.74
C GLU A 142 5.33 -8.38 9.21
N HIS A 143 4.06 -8.50 9.58
CA HIS A 143 3.31 -7.43 10.25
C HIS A 143 2.51 -8.02 11.40
N ALA A 144 2.86 -7.66 12.61
CA ALA A 144 2.09 -8.00 13.80
C ALA A 144 0.91 -7.02 13.96
N VAL A 145 -0.31 -7.52 13.78
CA VAL A 145 -1.53 -6.73 13.93
C VAL A 145 -1.96 -6.72 15.39
N ASP A 146 -1.84 -5.58 16.04
CA ASP A 146 -2.47 -5.31 17.33
C ASP A 146 -3.91 -4.86 17.09
N LEU A 147 -4.87 -5.76 17.29
CA LEU A 147 -6.28 -5.47 17.03
C LEU A 147 -6.80 -4.29 17.85
N PHE A 148 -6.35 -4.17 19.10
CA PHE A 148 -6.78 -3.09 19.97
C PHE A 148 -6.27 -1.72 19.48
N ALA A 149 -5.03 -1.65 19.02
CA ALA A 149 -4.47 -0.43 18.46
C ALA A 149 -5.22 0.08 17.22
N TYR A 150 -5.87 -0.84 16.50
CA TYR A 150 -6.73 -0.51 15.35
C TYR A 150 -8.22 -0.40 15.71
N GLY A 151 -8.55 -0.43 17.00
CA GLY A 151 -9.95 -0.32 17.47
C GLY A 151 -10.82 -1.51 17.07
N ILE A 152 -10.22 -2.67 16.82
CA ILE A 152 -10.93 -3.91 16.56
C ILE A 152 -11.15 -4.59 17.90
N VAL A 153 -12.37 -4.46 18.46
CA VAL A 153 -12.74 -5.09 19.72
C VAL A 153 -13.24 -6.51 19.42
N GLN A 154 -12.63 -7.49 20.05
CA GLN A 154 -13.17 -8.85 20.09
C GLN A 154 -14.27 -8.89 21.18
N GLU A 155 -15.51 -9.11 20.80
CA GLU A 155 -16.54 -9.52 21.76
C GLU A 155 -16.27 -10.98 22.15
N GLU A 156 -16.27 -11.29 23.45
CA GLU A 156 -16.05 -12.64 23.96
C GLU A 156 -17.02 -13.62 23.29
N GLY A 157 -16.50 -14.50 22.46
CA GLY A 157 -17.18 -15.71 21.95
C GLY A 157 -17.51 -15.75 20.46
N VAL A 158 -17.33 -14.71 19.64
CA VAL A 158 -17.78 -14.72 18.23
C VAL A 158 -16.85 -13.97 17.28
N ALA A 159 -15.58 -14.14 17.32
CA ALA A 159 -14.74 -13.52 16.28
C ALA A 159 -14.11 -14.54 15.35
N ARG A 160 -14.86 -14.96 14.33
CA ARG A 160 -14.22 -15.38 13.08
C ARG A 160 -13.75 -14.11 12.37
N LEU A 161 -12.47 -13.79 12.52
CA LEU A 161 -11.81 -12.85 11.65
C LEU A 161 -11.74 -13.47 10.25
N GLU A 162 -12.63 -13.06 9.38
CA GLU A 162 -12.51 -13.37 7.97
C GLU A 162 -11.46 -12.43 7.39
N THR A 163 -10.22 -12.89 7.33
CA THR A 163 -9.18 -12.21 6.57
C THR A 163 -9.28 -12.61 5.12
N ARG A 164 -9.39 -11.64 4.26
CA ARG A 164 -9.35 -11.85 2.83
C ARG A 164 -8.12 -11.16 2.27
N MET A 165 -7.23 -11.95 1.71
CA MET A 165 -6.06 -11.47 1.02
C MET A 165 -6.36 -11.45 -0.48
N THR A 166 -6.02 -10.36 -1.12
CA THR A 166 -6.11 -10.25 -2.58
C THR A 166 -4.77 -9.76 -3.08
N THR A 167 -4.06 -10.62 -3.81
CA THR A 167 -2.85 -10.23 -4.56
C THR A 167 -3.26 -9.90 -5.98
N PHE A 168 -2.70 -8.84 -6.56
CA PHE A 168 -3.27 -8.30 -7.80
C PHE A 168 -2.65 -8.83 -9.08
N ASN A 169 -1.36 -9.18 -9.12
CA ASN A 169 -0.74 -9.69 -10.35
C ASN A 169 -1.33 -11.02 -10.85
N ALA A 170 -2.02 -11.77 -9.98
CA ALA A 170 -2.61 -13.06 -10.32
C ALA A 170 -4.13 -13.13 -10.09
N ARG A 171 -4.78 -12.09 -9.55
CA ARG A 171 -6.17 -12.14 -9.04
C ARG A 171 -6.40 -13.33 -8.09
N GLU A 172 -5.37 -13.78 -7.43
CA GLU A 172 -5.46 -14.86 -6.46
C GLU A 172 -5.94 -14.31 -5.13
N GLU A 173 -7.07 -14.82 -4.67
CA GLU A 173 -7.46 -14.70 -3.28
C GLU A 173 -6.65 -15.72 -2.49
N ARG A 174 -5.65 -15.26 -1.76
CA ARG A 174 -4.91 -16.09 -0.82
C ARG A 174 -5.37 -15.78 0.60
N GLU A 175 -5.56 -16.80 1.40
CA GLU A 175 -5.68 -16.60 2.83
C GLU A 175 -4.28 -16.30 3.38
N PRO A 176 -4.11 -15.20 4.16
CA PRO A 176 -2.82 -14.94 4.78
C PRO A 176 -2.46 -16.07 5.75
N GLU A 177 -1.17 -16.35 5.87
CA GLU A 177 -0.70 -17.13 7.00
C GLU A 177 -0.90 -16.28 8.27
N LEU A 178 -1.94 -16.60 9.01
CA LEU A 178 -2.24 -15.97 10.29
C LEU A 178 -1.72 -16.88 11.40
N ASP A 179 -0.69 -16.42 12.08
CA ASP A 179 -0.33 -17.00 13.36
C ASP A 179 -1.15 -16.30 14.45
N THR A 180 -2.06 -17.07 15.04
CA THR A 180 -2.99 -16.58 16.08
C THR A 180 -2.50 -16.95 17.48
N THR A 181 -1.24 -16.74 17.78
CA THR A 181 -0.70 -16.96 19.12
C THR A 181 -1.07 -15.80 20.05
N GLY A 182 -2.14 -15.96 20.84
CA GLY A 182 -2.62 -14.95 21.78
C GLY A 182 -3.44 -13.84 21.11
N ASP A 183 -3.32 -12.61 21.60
CA ASP A 183 -4.05 -11.43 21.13
C ASP A 183 -3.43 -10.74 19.89
N ARG A 184 -2.46 -11.37 19.25
CA ARG A 184 -1.74 -10.84 18.10
C ARG A 184 -1.95 -11.73 16.87
N TYR A 185 -2.25 -11.07 15.77
CA TYR A 185 -2.23 -11.68 14.44
C TYR A 185 -0.93 -11.28 13.74
N VAL A 186 -0.20 -12.26 13.22
CA VAL A 186 0.99 -11.98 12.42
C VAL A 186 0.68 -12.31 10.97
N VAL A 187 0.75 -11.30 10.12
CA VAL A 187 0.69 -11.44 8.66
C VAL A 187 2.11 -11.64 8.16
N ARG A 188 2.37 -12.81 7.55
CA ARG A 188 3.64 -13.09 6.86
C ARG A 188 3.39 -13.17 5.38
N HIS A 189 4.21 -12.50 4.60
CA HIS A 189 4.07 -12.53 3.17
C HIS A 189 5.36 -12.20 2.44
N THR A 190 5.46 -12.72 1.19
CA THR A 190 6.48 -12.30 0.22
C THR A 190 5.77 -11.64 -0.95
N LEU A 191 6.09 -10.37 -1.20
CA LEU A 191 5.61 -9.63 -2.36
C LEU A 191 6.63 -9.72 -3.48
N SER A 192 6.19 -10.17 -4.63
CA SER A 192 6.98 -10.10 -5.87
C SER A 192 7.20 -8.65 -6.30
N PRO A 193 8.14 -8.37 -7.23
CA PRO A 193 8.33 -7.05 -7.79
C PRO A 193 7.04 -6.40 -8.23
N MET A 194 6.79 -5.15 -7.81
CA MET A 194 5.60 -4.38 -8.18
C MET A 194 4.27 -5.02 -7.77
N GLU A 195 4.28 -6.01 -6.90
CA GLU A 195 3.06 -6.62 -6.39
C GLU A 195 2.40 -5.72 -5.34
N THR A 196 1.06 -5.73 -5.35
CA THR A 196 0.25 -4.98 -4.40
C THR A 196 -0.76 -5.90 -3.74
N MET A 197 -0.89 -5.80 -2.43
CA MET A 197 -1.72 -6.67 -1.60
C MET A 197 -2.67 -5.86 -0.72
N ALA A 198 -3.88 -6.35 -0.55
CA ALA A 198 -4.83 -5.87 0.44
C ALA A 198 -5.21 -7.00 1.41
N VAL A 199 -5.16 -6.70 2.70
CA VAL A 199 -5.63 -7.59 3.78
C VAL A 199 -6.76 -6.88 4.51
N VAL A 200 -7.96 -7.43 4.50
CA VAL A 200 -9.13 -6.84 5.16
C VAL A 200 -9.57 -7.70 6.31
N ILE A 201 -9.63 -7.08 7.49
CA ILE A 201 -10.15 -7.71 8.70
C ILE A 201 -11.63 -7.32 8.83
N ARG A 202 -12.50 -8.31 8.90
CA ARG A 202 -13.93 -8.17 9.18
C ARG A 202 -14.23 -8.58 10.61
N ARG A 203 -15.17 -7.88 11.20
CA ARG A 203 -15.80 -8.33 12.45
C ARG A 203 -16.72 -9.52 12.20
#